data_78150ed0dfc950dd8cbf3b9db8535588
#
_entry.id   78150ed0dfc950dd8cbf3b9db8535588
#
_cell.length_a   1.000
_cell.length_b   1.000
_cell.length_c   1.000
_cell.angle_alpha   90.00
_cell.angle_beta   90.00
_cell.angle_gamma   90.00
#
_symmetry.space_group_name_H-M   'P 1'
#
loop_
_entity.id
_entity.type
_entity.pdbx_description
1 polymer ?
#
loop_
_entity_poly.entity_id
_entity_poly.type
_entity_poly.pdbx_seq_one_letter_code
_entity_poly.pdbx_strand_id
1 'polypeptide(L)'
;MQDKNLQTTDDCGIVRKYLPDVKVYVIAGEEQNIKLTYPEDVYVLEKLFQIKGSAPDEKISLEKLKNKVIVIFGGNSGIGLDLVVIAKRYSAKCYSFSRSTTNTDISDFSQVRKALQLVMEKENKIDYVVNTAAVLNKEPLMHLKEETINKIIEINYNGMVNVTTASYKYLKESKGQILHFTSSSYTRGRANYALYSSTKAAVVNFVQAVAEEWQLDGIKINCINPQRTKTPMRTANFGIEDERTLLKSEDVARISLKTL
;
A
#
# COMPACT_ATOMS: atom_id res chain seq x y z
N MET A 1 2.72 55.68 -10.79
CA MET A 1 1.68 55.96 -9.79
C MET A 1 1.23 54.66 -9.18
N GLN A 2 1.45 54.47 -7.89
CA GLN A 2 0.90 53.31 -7.18
C GLN A 2 -0.56 53.61 -6.84
N ASP A 3 -1.51 52.87 -7.38
CA ASP A 3 -2.92 52.99 -7.01
C ASP A 3 -3.09 52.41 -5.59
N LYS A 4 -3.12 53.29 -4.59
CA LYS A 4 -3.25 52.92 -3.16
C LYS A 4 -4.60 52.29 -2.80
N ASN A 5 -5.56 52.24 -3.73
CA ASN A 5 -6.89 51.69 -3.56
C ASN A 5 -7.10 50.34 -4.32
N LEU A 6 -6.02 49.71 -4.75
CA LEU A 6 -6.12 48.43 -5.43
C LEU A 6 -6.40 47.31 -4.43
N GLN A 7 -7.65 46.96 -4.27
CA GLN A 7 -8.08 45.71 -3.63
C GLN A 7 -8.42 44.69 -4.72
N THR A 8 -7.48 43.84 -5.06
CA THR A 8 -7.74 42.66 -5.93
C THR A 8 -7.33 41.39 -5.18
N THR A 9 -8.13 40.38 -5.34
CA THR A 9 -7.90 39.06 -4.71
C THR A 9 -7.11 38.12 -5.59
N ASP A 10 -6.98 38.45 -6.90
CA ASP A 10 -6.32 37.57 -7.89
C ASP A 10 -5.83 38.36 -9.12
N ASP A 11 -5.00 37.72 -9.94
CA ASP A 11 -4.40 38.32 -11.14
C ASP A 11 -5.46 38.63 -12.19
N CYS A 12 -6.54 37.83 -12.32
CA CYS A 12 -7.62 38.11 -13.23
C CYS A 12 -8.37 39.40 -12.90
N GLY A 13 -8.50 39.71 -11.61
CA GLY A 13 -9.06 40.98 -11.12
C GLY A 13 -8.25 42.19 -11.57
N ILE A 14 -6.93 42.07 -11.58
CA ILE A 14 -6.02 43.10 -12.11
C ILE A 14 -6.22 43.29 -13.59
N VAL A 15 -6.20 42.21 -14.39
CA VAL A 15 -6.42 42.24 -15.84
C VAL A 15 -7.75 42.94 -16.16
N ARG A 16 -8.84 42.51 -15.52
CA ARG A 16 -10.17 43.10 -15.75
C ARG A 16 -10.25 44.59 -15.41
N LYS A 17 -9.50 45.02 -14.40
CA LYS A 17 -9.51 46.45 -13.96
C LYS A 17 -8.73 47.34 -14.91
N TYR A 18 -7.56 46.93 -15.36
CA TYR A 18 -6.62 47.78 -16.12
C TYR A 18 -6.64 47.51 -17.64
N LEU A 19 -7.16 46.37 -18.05
CA LEU A 19 -7.25 45.92 -19.45
C LEU A 19 -8.66 45.41 -19.75
N PRO A 20 -9.71 46.23 -19.65
CA PRO A 20 -11.10 45.80 -19.74
C PRO A 20 -11.46 45.12 -21.06
N ASP A 21 -10.75 45.42 -22.13
CA ASP A 21 -10.96 44.84 -23.47
C ASP A 21 -10.31 43.47 -23.62
N VAL A 22 -9.45 43.05 -22.70
CA VAL A 22 -8.82 41.75 -22.71
C VAL A 22 -9.80 40.70 -22.14
N LYS A 23 -10.16 39.73 -22.94
CA LYS A 23 -11.05 38.63 -22.52
C LYS A 23 -10.31 37.64 -21.63
N VAL A 24 -10.86 37.35 -20.45
CA VAL A 24 -10.41 36.30 -19.56
C VAL A 24 -11.28 35.06 -19.82
N TYR A 25 -10.66 33.96 -20.24
CA TYR A 25 -11.36 32.71 -20.53
C TYR A 25 -11.26 31.77 -19.32
N VAL A 26 -12.40 31.17 -18.98
CA VAL A 26 -12.45 30.12 -17.95
C VAL A 26 -12.21 28.77 -18.64
N ILE A 27 -11.25 28.03 -18.12
CA ILE A 27 -10.99 26.64 -18.54
C ILE A 27 -11.42 25.70 -17.42
N ALA A 28 -11.81 24.47 -17.80
CA ALA A 28 -12.11 23.45 -16.80
C ALA A 28 -10.85 23.09 -16.02
N GLY A 29 -10.94 23.06 -14.71
CA GLY A 29 -9.89 22.64 -13.80
C GLY A 29 -10.33 21.43 -12.98
N GLU A 30 -9.41 20.90 -12.19
CA GLU A 30 -9.73 19.84 -11.22
C GLU A 30 -9.99 20.45 -9.85
N GLU A 31 -11.01 19.98 -9.13
CA GLU A 31 -11.34 20.44 -7.76
C GLU A 31 -10.18 20.28 -6.76
N GLN A 32 -9.25 19.37 -7.06
CA GLN A 32 -8.09 19.08 -6.22
C GLN A 32 -6.90 19.99 -6.53
N ASN A 33 -6.98 20.84 -7.53
CA ASN A 33 -5.93 21.80 -7.85
C ASN A 33 -6.01 23.01 -6.91
N ILE A 34 -5.54 22.82 -5.69
CA ILE A 34 -5.59 23.80 -4.60
C ILE A 34 -4.33 24.67 -4.67
N LYS A 35 -4.52 25.99 -4.65
CA LYS A 35 -3.42 26.94 -4.51
C LYS A 35 -2.89 26.91 -3.07
N LEU A 36 -1.60 26.67 -2.91
CA LEU A 36 -0.90 26.79 -1.63
C LEU A 36 -0.80 28.28 -1.25
N THR A 37 -1.58 28.73 -0.31
CA THR A 37 -1.66 30.13 0.11
C THR A 37 -1.35 30.31 1.60
N TYR A 38 -1.82 29.39 2.43
CA TYR A 38 -1.66 29.41 3.88
C TYR A 38 -0.87 28.21 4.38
N PRO A 39 -0.20 28.29 5.54
CA PRO A 39 0.52 27.16 6.11
C PRO A 39 -0.34 25.89 6.27
N GLU A 40 -1.64 26.05 6.54
CA GLU A 40 -2.60 24.98 6.70
C GLU A 40 -2.86 24.20 5.39
N ASP A 41 -2.71 24.87 4.24
CA ASP A 41 -2.89 24.26 2.93
C ASP A 41 -1.87 23.15 2.67
N VAL A 42 -0.68 23.22 3.31
CA VAL A 42 0.34 22.18 3.24
C VAL A 42 -0.23 20.85 3.74
N TYR A 43 -0.91 20.85 4.88
CA TYR A 43 -1.52 19.65 5.44
C TYR A 43 -2.65 19.10 4.58
N VAL A 44 -3.44 19.99 3.97
CA VAL A 44 -4.53 19.61 3.07
C VAL A 44 -3.95 18.98 1.81
N LEU A 45 -2.94 19.59 1.21
CA LEU A 45 -2.27 19.09 0.01
C LEU A 45 -1.57 17.76 0.29
N GLU A 46 -0.83 17.65 1.39
CA GLU A 46 -0.20 16.38 1.79
C GLU A 46 -1.24 15.26 1.91
N LYS A 47 -2.40 15.57 2.52
CA LYS A 47 -3.50 14.61 2.63
C LYS A 47 -4.10 14.25 1.27
N LEU A 48 -4.26 15.20 0.38
CA LEU A 48 -4.72 14.95 -0.99
C LEU A 48 -3.72 14.08 -1.77
N PHE A 49 -2.41 14.31 -1.63
CA PHE A 49 -1.39 13.44 -2.21
C PHE A 49 -1.44 12.02 -1.65
N GLN A 50 -1.63 11.87 -0.34
CA GLN A 50 -1.79 10.56 0.28
C GLN A 50 -3.06 9.83 -0.22
N ILE A 51 -4.15 10.54 -0.48
CA ILE A 51 -5.40 9.99 -1.00
C ILE A 51 -5.30 9.68 -2.50
N LYS A 52 -4.62 10.54 -3.23
CA LYS A 52 -4.29 10.34 -4.66
C LYS A 52 -3.21 9.28 -4.89
N GLY A 53 -2.85 8.49 -3.89
CA GLY A 53 -1.91 7.39 -4.07
C GLY A 53 -2.15 6.80 -5.46
N SER A 54 -1.25 7.09 -6.39
CA SER A 54 -1.43 6.92 -7.83
C SER A 54 -1.84 5.48 -8.11
N ALA A 55 -3.10 5.29 -8.45
CA ALA A 55 -3.48 4.04 -9.08
C ALA A 55 -2.54 3.83 -10.27
N PRO A 56 -1.87 2.68 -10.38
CA PRO A 56 -0.97 2.44 -11.50
C PRO A 56 -1.76 2.64 -12.79
N ASP A 57 -1.13 3.27 -13.79
CA ASP A 57 -1.74 3.50 -15.08
C ASP A 57 -2.37 2.21 -15.61
N GLU A 58 -3.63 2.28 -16.03
CA GLU A 58 -4.35 1.13 -16.58
C GLU A 58 -3.61 0.51 -17.78
N LYS A 59 -2.81 1.30 -18.47
CA LYS A 59 -1.96 0.87 -19.60
C LYS A 59 -0.76 0.02 -19.19
N ILE A 60 -0.38 -0.04 -17.90
CA ILE A 60 0.74 -0.88 -17.46
C ILE A 60 0.38 -2.35 -17.70
N SER A 61 1.12 -2.98 -18.60
CA SER A 61 0.96 -4.40 -18.90
C SER A 61 1.57 -5.27 -17.80
N LEU A 62 0.90 -6.38 -17.46
CA LEU A 62 1.43 -7.40 -16.57
C LEU A 62 2.45 -8.33 -17.26
N GLU A 63 2.65 -8.22 -18.58
CA GLU A 63 3.69 -8.96 -19.31
C GLU A 63 5.10 -8.71 -18.77
N LYS A 64 5.32 -7.57 -18.12
CA LYS A 64 6.58 -7.29 -17.41
C LYS A 64 6.94 -8.30 -16.30
N LEU A 65 5.95 -9.07 -15.83
CA LEU A 65 6.14 -10.10 -14.81
C LEU A 65 6.73 -11.41 -15.38
N LYS A 66 6.78 -11.57 -16.70
CA LYS A 66 7.32 -12.77 -17.34
C LYS A 66 8.74 -13.06 -16.86
N ASN A 67 8.97 -14.30 -16.41
CA ASN A 67 10.23 -14.77 -15.85
C ASN A 67 10.70 -14.04 -14.57
N LYS A 68 9.89 -13.19 -13.97
CA LYS A 68 10.19 -12.57 -12.68
C LYS A 68 9.96 -13.55 -11.54
N VAL A 69 10.84 -13.52 -10.56
CA VAL A 69 10.74 -14.33 -9.34
C VAL A 69 10.06 -13.52 -8.25
N ILE A 70 8.90 -13.99 -7.82
CA ILE A 70 8.04 -13.31 -6.85
C ILE A 70 7.85 -14.19 -5.63
N VAL A 71 8.24 -13.69 -4.46
CA VAL A 71 7.97 -14.35 -3.17
C VAL A 71 6.77 -13.68 -2.52
N ILE A 72 5.76 -14.47 -2.14
CA ILE A 72 4.50 -13.97 -1.57
C ILE A 72 4.27 -14.59 -0.20
N PHE A 73 4.37 -13.80 0.86
CA PHE A 73 3.96 -14.20 2.20
C PHE A 73 2.46 -13.93 2.38
N GLY A 74 1.72 -14.95 2.82
CA GLY A 74 0.26 -14.91 2.93
C GLY A 74 -0.48 -15.27 1.64
N GLY A 75 0.16 -15.96 0.68
CA GLY A 75 -0.39 -16.25 -0.64
C GLY A 75 -1.37 -17.44 -0.71
N ASN A 76 -1.93 -17.88 0.42
CA ASN A 76 -2.84 -19.03 0.46
C ASN A 76 -4.33 -18.66 0.49
N SER A 77 -4.68 -17.40 0.61
CA SER A 77 -6.07 -16.93 0.64
C SER A 77 -6.21 -15.46 0.22
N GLY A 78 -7.43 -15.05 -0.13
CA GLY A 78 -7.78 -13.66 -0.43
C GLY A 78 -6.86 -13.03 -1.47
N ILE A 79 -6.49 -11.79 -1.25
CA ILE A 79 -5.64 -11.00 -2.18
C ILE A 79 -4.32 -11.73 -2.49
N GLY A 80 -3.70 -12.37 -1.49
CA GLY A 80 -2.43 -13.07 -1.66
C GLY A 80 -2.55 -14.27 -2.63
N LEU A 81 -3.63 -15.03 -2.54
CA LEU A 81 -3.90 -16.13 -3.46
C LEU A 81 -4.12 -15.62 -4.89
N ASP A 82 -4.91 -14.56 -5.04
CA ASP A 82 -5.17 -13.97 -6.36
C ASP A 82 -3.89 -13.41 -6.99
N LEU A 83 -3.00 -12.82 -6.18
CA LEU A 83 -1.66 -12.40 -6.65
C LEU A 83 -0.88 -13.58 -7.24
N VAL A 84 -0.85 -14.73 -6.54
CA VAL A 84 -0.18 -15.94 -7.03
C VAL A 84 -0.79 -16.42 -8.34
N VAL A 85 -2.12 -16.50 -8.40
CA VAL A 85 -2.85 -17.00 -9.57
C VAL A 85 -2.62 -16.10 -10.79
N ILE A 86 -2.77 -14.79 -10.61
CA ILE A 86 -2.62 -13.83 -11.70
C ILE A 86 -1.16 -13.79 -12.17
N ALA A 87 -0.20 -13.66 -11.27
CA ALA A 87 1.21 -13.57 -11.66
C ALA A 87 1.67 -14.83 -12.43
N LYS A 88 1.22 -16.02 -12.03
CA LYS A 88 1.51 -17.26 -12.76
C LYS A 88 0.91 -17.27 -14.18
N ARG A 89 -0.29 -16.68 -14.39
CA ARG A 89 -0.87 -16.53 -15.74
C ARG A 89 0.01 -15.69 -16.67
N TYR A 90 0.79 -14.76 -16.11
CA TYR A 90 1.78 -13.95 -16.82
C TYR A 90 3.20 -14.52 -16.75
N SER A 91 3.31 -15.84 -16.56
CA SER A 91 4.57 -16.58 -16.58
C SER A 91 5.61 -16.10 -15.54
N ALA A 92 5.17 -15.52 -14.43
CA ALA A 92 6.02 -15.27 -13.28
C ALA A 92 6.29 -16.56 -12.49
N LYS A 93 7.48 -16.69 -11.91
CA LYS A 93 7.86 -17.74 -10.99
C LYS A 93 7.45 -17.33 -9.57
N CYS A 94 6.30 -17.85 -9.09
CA CYS A 94 5.73 -17.45 -7.80
C CYS A 94 5.95 -18.52 -6.73
N TYR A 95 6.50 -18.07 -5.60
CA TYR A 95 6.71 -18.85 -4.38
C TYR A 95 5.84 -18.29 -3.26
N SER A 96 4.90 -19.10 -2.81
CA SER A 96 3.94 -18.68 -1.79
C SER A 96 4.24 -19.36 -0.45
N PHE A 97 4.32 -18.56 0.60
CA PHE A 97 4.57 -19.03 1.97
C PHE A 97 3.46 -18.59 2.91
N SER A 98 2.98 -19.51 3.74
CA SER A 98 1.97 -19.25 4.76
C SER A 98 2.05 -20.27 5.89
N ARG A 99 1.41 -19.98 7.02
CA ARG A 99 1.35 -20.91 8.14
C ARG A 99 0.63 -22.21 7.80
N SER A 100 -0.43 -22.12 7.02
CA SER A 100 -1.29 -23.29 6.73
C SER A 100 -0.77 -24.21 5.63
N THR A 101 0.03 -23.70 4.69
CA THR A 101 0.47 -24.49 3.52
C THR A 101 1.94 -24.85 3.53
N THR A 102 2.77 -24.01 4.12
CA THR A 102 4.24 -24.19 4.15
C THR A 102 4.82 -24.10 5.56
N ASN A 103 3.94 -24.05 6.56
CA ASN A 103 4.34 -23.88 7.97
C ASN A 103 5.32 -22.72 8.18
N THR A 104 5.09 -21.59 7.46
CA THR A 104 5.93 -20.40 7.52
C THR A 104 5.19 -19.29 8.26
N ASP A 105 5.66 -18.95 9.45
CA ASP A 105 5.17 -17.82 10.24
C ASP A 105 6.09 -16.62 10.06
N ILE A 106 5.55 -15.49 9.59
CA ILE A 106 6.34 -14.28 9.39
C ILE A 106 6.78 -13.60 10.71
N SER A 107 6.13 -13.91 11.82
CA SER A 107 6.59 -13.44 13.14
C SER A 107 7.92 -14.08 13.58
N ASP A 108 8.26 -15.23 13.00
CA ASP A 108 9.55 -15.91 13.19
C ASP A 108 10.54 -15.52 12.08
N PHE A 109 11.52 -14.70 12.44
CA PHE A 109 12.56 -14.23 11.51
C PHE A 109 13.34 -15.37 10.84
N SER A 110 13.57 -16.47 11.56
CA SER A 110 14.32 -17.61 11.02
C SER A 110 13.55 -18.33 9.91
N GLN A 111 12.23 -18.44 10.06
CA GLN A 111 11.36 -19.05 9.05
C GLN A 111 11.26 -18.17 7.80
N VAL A 112 11.17 -16.85 7.96
CA VAL A 112 11.22 -15.90 6.83
C VAL A 112 12.53 -16.04 6.07
N ARG A 113 13.67 -16.07 6.77
CA ARG A 113 14.99 -16.25 6.15
C ARG A 113 15.08 -17.57 5.38
N LYS A 114 14.63 -18.68 5.97
CA LYS A 114 14.62 -20.00 5.32
C LYS A 114 13.78 -19.99 4.05
N ALA A 115 12.59 -19.37 4.08
CA ALA A 115 11.73 -19.26 2.91
C ALA A 115 12.40 -18.49 1.76
N LEU A 116 13.02 -17.35 2.04
CA LEU A 116 13.75 -16.57 1.04
C LEU A 116 15.00 -17.31 0.51
N GLN A 117 15.74 -17.96 1.39
CA GLN A 117 16.91 -18.76 1.03
C GLN A 117 16.55 -19.90 0.08
N LEU A 118 15.49 -20.64 0.36
CA LEU A 118 14.98 -21.72 -0.51
C LEU A 118 14.68 -21.21 -1.93
N VAL A 119 14.09 -20.02 -2.06
CA VAL A 119 13.84 -19.44 -3.38
C VAL A 119 15.13 -19.02 -4.05
N MET A 120 16.06 -18.44 -3.32
CA MET A 120 17.35 -18.02 -3.85
C MET A 120 18.19 -19.20 -4.32
N GLU A 121 18.22 -20.31 -3.59
CA GLU A 121 18.89 -21.55 -3.99
C GLU A 121 18.32 -22.15 -5.29
N LYS A 122 17.01 -21.96 -5.51
CA LYS A 122 16.32 -22.51 -6.69
C LYS A 122 16.41 -21.62 -7.93
N GLU A 123 16.33 -20.30 -7.74
CA GLU A 123 16.17 -19.34 -8.83
C GLU A 123 17.37 -18.41 -9.01
N ASN A 124 18.33 -18.40 -8.07
CA ASN A 124 19.49 -17.51 -8.01
C ASN A 124 19.14 -16.02 -8.01
N LYS A 125 17.89 -15.66 -7.79
CA LYS A 125 17.41 -14.27 -7.69
C LYS A 125 16.04 -14.18 -7.03
N ILE A 126 15.71 -13.00 -6.51
CA ILE A 126 14.37 -12.61 -6.10
C ILE A 126 14.13 -11.20 -6.65
N ASP A 127 13.20 -11.07 -7.60
CA ASP A 127 12.87 -9.76 -8.18
C ASP A 127 11.88 -8.98 -7.30
N TYR A 128 10.89 -9.68 -6.71
CA TYR A 128 9.84 -9.04 -5.93
C TYR A 128 9.50 -9.84 -4.68
N VAL A 129 9.20 -9.13 -3.59
CA VAL A 129 8.64 -9.69 -2.36
C VAL A 129 7.31 -9.02 -2.08
N VAL A 130 6.28 -9.79 -1.78
CA VAL A 130 4.95 -9.28 -1.45
C VAL A 130 4.52 -9.86 -0.11
N ASN A 131 4.16 -9.00 0.83
CA ASN A 131 3.66 -9.42 2.13
C ASN A 131 2.18 -9.05 2.29
N THR A 132 1.31 -10.03 2.15
CA THR A 132 -0.13 -9.93 2.40
C THR A 132 -0.55 -10.55 3.73
N ALA A 133 0.38 -11.18 4.44
CA ALA A 133 0.09 -11.84 5.70
C ALA A 133 -0.32 -10.82 6.76
N ALA A 134 -1.45 -11.04 7.38
CA ALA A 134 -1.96 -10.24 8.48
C ALA A 134 -3.03 -11.03 9.24
N VAL A 135 -3.35 -10.54 10.43
CA VAL A 135 -4.49 -11.00 11.23
C VAL A 135 -5.34 -9.80 11.65
N LEU A 136 -6.64 -10.01 11.69
CA LEU A 136 -7.62 -9.06 12.19
C LEU A 136 -8.48 -9.78 13.22
N ASN A 137 -8.72 -9.12 14.33
CA ASN A 137 -9.76 -9.49 15.29
C ASN A 137 -10.63 -8.25 15.51
N LYS A 138 -11.94 -8.41 15.34
CA LYS A 138 -12.93 -7.37 15.57
C LYS A 138 -13.61 -7.60 16.91
N GLU A 139 -13.07 -7.00 17.95
CA GLU A 139 -13.54 -7.09 19.32
C GLU A 139 -13.18 -5.81 20.08
N PRO A 140 -14.01 -5.35 21.06
CA PRO A 140 -13.63 -4.24 21.92
C PRO A 140 -12.31 -4.49 22.64
N LEU A 141 -11.45 -3.48 22.72
CA LEU A 141 -10.11 -3.60 23.30
C LEU A 141 -10.11 -4.25 24.70
N MET A 142 -11.10 -3.89 25.53
CA MET A 142 -11.22 -4.40 26.90
C MET A 142 -11.54 -5.89 27.01
N HIS A 143 -11.99 -6.51 25.92
CA HIS A 143 -12.30 -7.95 25.87
C HIS A 143 -11.19 -8.77 25.22
N LEU A 144 -10.19 -8.12 24.60
CA LEU A 144 -9.08 -8.82 23.97
C LEU A 144 -8.22 -9.51 25.03
N LYS A 145 -7.95 -10.77 24.79
CA LYS A 145 -6.95 -11.53 25.58
C LYS A 145 -5.54 -11.10 25.20
N GLU A 146 -4.62 -11.19 26.13
CA GLU A 146 -3.21 -10.85 25.92
C GLU A 146 -2.59 -11.61 24.73
N GLU A 147 -2.91 -12.89 24.58
CA GLU A 147 -2.40 -13.69 23.46
C GLU A 147 -2.89 -13.14 22.10
N THR A 148 -4.11 -12.62 22.06
CA THR A 148 -4.66 -12.01 20.83
C THR A 148 -3.98 -10.69 20.54
N ILE A 149 -3.72 -9.87 21.56
CA ILE A 149 -3.00 -8.60 21.45
C ILE A 149 -1.60 -8.85 20.88
N ASN A 150 -0.85 -9.75 21.53
CA ASN A 150 0.51 -10.10 21.13
C ASN A 150 0.53 -10.65 19.70
N LYS A 151 -0.36 -11.57 19.37
CA LYS A 151 -0.46 -12.15 18.03
C LYS A 151 -0.71 -11.11 16.93
N ILE A 152 -1.55 -10.09 17.19
CA ILE A 152 -1.81 -9.03 16.21
C ILE A 152 -0.55 -8.20 15.98
N ILE A 153 0.15 -7.84 17.05
CA ILE A 153 1.39 -7.05 16.97
C ILE A 153 2.49 -7.85 16.30
N GLU A 154 2.70 -9.09 16.73
CA GLU A 154 3.75 -9.96 16.19
C GLU A 154 3.59 -10.24 14.70
N ILE A 155 2.39 -10.52 14.24
CA ILE A 155 2.17 -10.81 12.82
C ILE A 155 2.12 -9.53 11.99
N ASN A 156 1.32 -8.51 12.41
CA ASN A 156 1.07 -7.36 11.56
C ASN A 156 2.22 -6.36 11.54
N TYR A 157 2.98 -6.25 12.63
CA TYR A 157 4.10 -5.31 12.73
C TYR A 157 5.46 -6.04 12.69
N ASN A 158 5.76 -6.89 13.68
CA ASN A 158 7.05 -7.58 13.71
C ASN A 158 7.25 -8.45 12.47
N GLY A 159 6.21 -9.17 12.02
CA GLY A 159 6.26 -9.97 10.81
C GLY A 159 6.54 -9.14 9.55
N MET A 160 5.97 -7.94 9.44
CA MET A 160 6.30 -7.01 8.37
C MET A 160 7.77 -6.59 8.41
N VAL A 161 8.27 -6.22 9.58
CA VAL A 161 9.69 -5.85 9.79
C VAL A 161 10.59 -7.03 9.43
N ASN A 162 10.27 -8.24 9.88
CA ASN A 162 11.03 -9.46 9.57
C ASN A 162 11.13 -9.71 8.06
N VAL A 163 9.99 -9.64 7.36
CA VAL A 163 9.96 -9.83 5.89
C VAL A 163 10.80 -8.77 5.21
N THR A 164 10.66 -7.50 5.60
CA THR A 164 11.43 -6.40 5.02
C THR A 164 12.94 -6.59 5.22
N THR A 165 13.36 -6.76 6.46
CA THR A 165 14.77 -6.91 6.81
C THR A 165 15.41 -8.12 6.16
N ALA A 166 14.74 -9.28 6.18
CA ALA A 166 15.27 -10.50 5.57
C ALA A 166 15.40 -10.40 4.04
N SER A 167 14.54 -9.61 3.39
CA SER A 167 14.52 -9.44 1.94
C SER A 167 15.59 -8.49 1.41
N TYR A 168 16.11 -7.59 2.25
CA TYR A 168 16.99 -6.50 1.84
C TYR A 168 18.15 -6.94 0.93
N LYS A 169 18.95 -7.92 1.37
CA LYS A 169 20.13 -8.35 0.62
C LYS A 169 19.79 -8.86 -0.78
N TYR A 170 18.71 -9.61 -0.94
CA TYR A 170 18.27 -10.16 -2.21
C TYR A 170 17.72 -9.10 -3.15
N LEU A 171 16.94 -8.17 -2.60
CA LEU A 171 16.37 -7.05 -3.36
C LEU A 171 17.43 -6.02 -3.74
N LYS A 172 18.49 -5.85 -2.95
CA LYS A 172 19.64 -5.01 -3.31
C LYS A 172 20.39 -5.56 -4.52
N GLU A 173 20.61 -6.86 -4.61
CA GLU A 173 21.25 -7.53 -5.74
C GLU A 173 20.41 -7.39 -7.02
N SER A 174 19.09 -7.58 -6.93
CA SER A 174 18.18 -7.53 -8.09
C SER A 174 17.70 -6.13 -8.47
N LYS A 175 17.99 -5.10 -7.66
CA LYS A 175 17.33 -3.78 -7.72
C LYS A 175 15.81 -3.91 -7.71
N GLY A 176 15.35 -4.83 -6.87
CA GLY A 176 13.97 -5.29 -6.83
C GLY A 176 13.04 -4.41 -6.01
N GLN A 177 11.88 -4.96 -5.70
CA GLN A 177 10.84 -4.23 -4.96
C GLN A 177 10.18 -5.11 -3.90
N ILE A 178 9.82 -4.51 -2.77
CA ILE A 178 8.94 -5.09 -1.76
C ILE A 178 7.61 -4.35 -1.69
N LEU A 179 6.52 -5.09 -1.54
CA LEU A 179 5.16 -4.56 -1.46
C LEU A 179 4.47 -5.06 -0.20
N HIS A 180 4.02 -4.13 0.63
CA HIS A 180 3.20 -4.40 1.81
C HIS A 180 1.73 -4.03 1.59
N PHE A 181 0.87 -4.45 2.51
CA PHE A 181 -0.54 -4.11 2.49
C PHE A 181 -0.93 -3.39 3.80
N THR A 182 -1.40 -2.17 3.66
CA THR A 182 -2.08 -1.43 4.71
C THR A 182 -3.60 -1.66 4.64
N SER A 183 -4.40 -0.74 5.05
CA SER A 183 -5.86 -0.80 5.04
C SER A 183 -6.42 0.61 5.08
N SER A 184 -7.60 0.84 4.54
CA SER A 184 -8.31 2.12 4.66
C SER A 184 -8.53 2.58 6.12
N SER A 185 -8.31 1.70 7.09
CA SER A 185 -8.32 2.06 8.52
C SER A 185 -7.03 2.73 9.02
N TYR A 186 -5.98 2.87 8.18
CA TYR A 186 -4.75 3.53 8.57
C TYR A 186 -4.91 5.04 8.79
N THR A 187 -5.83 5.67 8.05
CA THR A 187 -6.07 7.11 8.13
C THR A 187 -6.86 7.53 9.36
N ARG A 188 -7.62 6.59 9.92
CA ARG A 188 -8.45 6.80 11.11
C ARG A 188 -8.67 5.46 11.81
N GLY A 189 -8.38 5.41 13.10
CA GLY A 189 -8.69 4.27 13.96
C GLY A 189 -10.18 3.91 13.91
N ARG A 190 -10.48 2.63 14.03
CA ARG A 190 -11.86 2.10 14.00
C ARG A 190 -12.18 1.41 15.31
N ALA A 191 -13.38 1.65 15.82
CA ALA A 191 -13.89 0.95 17.00
C ALA A 191 -13.90 -0.57 16.77
N ASN A 192 -13.62 -1.33 17.80
CA ASN A 192 -13.58 -2.78 17.84
C ASN A 192 -12.41 -3.46 17.10
N TYR A 193 -11.54 -2.71 16.43
CA TYR A 193 -10.29 -3.26 15.85
C TYR A 193 -9.15 -2.22 15.90
N ALA A 194 -9.00 -1.59 17.07
CA ALA A 194 -7.99 -0.56 17.29
C ALA A 194 -6.56 -1.05 16.97
N LEU A 195 -6.18 -2.24 17.45
CA LEU A 195 -4.85 -2.81 17.21
C LEU A 195 -4.58 -3.05 15.72
N TYR A 196 -5.56 -3.59 15.00
CA TYR A 196 -5.42 -3.75 13.55
C TYR A 196 -5.20 -2.40 12.86
N SER A 197 -6.04 -1.40 13.17
CA SER A 197 -5.93 -0.06 12.58
C SER A 197 -4.57 0.58 12.86
N SER A 198 -4.09 0.49 14.11
CA SER A 198 -2.80 1.07 14.51
C SER A 198 -1.61 0.36 13.83
N THR A 199 -1.63 -0.98 13.75
CA THR A 199 -0.58 -1.71 13.02
C THR A 199 -0.61 -1.37 11.52
N LYS A 200 -1.78 -1.13 10.92
CA LYS A 200 -1.88 -0.73 9.50
C LYS A 200 -1.44 0.72 9.27
N ALA A 201 -1.58 1.61 10.25
CA ALA A 201 -0.99 2.94 10.21
C ALA A 201 0.54 2.88 10.32
N ALA A 202 1.06 2.00 11.21
CA ALA A 202 2.49 1.77 11.33
C ALA A 202 3.13 1.27 10.03
N VAL A 203 2.43 0.43 9.23
CA VAL A 203 2.91 -0.01 7.90
C VAL A 203 3.23 1.19 7.00
N VAL A 204 2.34 2.19 6.96
CA VAL A 204 2.52 3.37 6.08
C VAL A 204 3.75 4.16 6.50
N ASN A 205 3.87 4.48 7.78
CA ASN A 205 5.01 5.23 8.30
C ASN A 205 6.34 4.48 8.12
N PHE A 206 6.34 3.18 8.40
CA PHE A 206 7.51 2.32 8.21
C PHE A 206 7.97 2.28 6.75
N VAL A 207 7.04 2.10 5.81
CA VAL A 207 7.34 2.05 4.37
C VAL A 207 7.93 3.38 3.88
N GLN A 208 7.42 4.50 4.37
CA GLN A 208 7.96 5.83 4.02
C GLN A 208 9.42 5.97 4.48
N ALA A 209 9.70 5.65 5.74
CA ALA A 209 11.06 5.74 6.28
C ALA A 209 12.05 4.81 5.53
N VAL A 210 11.68 3.54 5.34
CA VAL A 210 12.54 2.58 4.65
C VAL A 210 12.71 2.91 3.16
N ALA A 211 11.73 3.56 2.53
CA ALA A 211 11.88 4.02 1.14
C ALA A 211 13.01 5.04 0.99
N GLU A 212 13.13 5.97 1.94
CA GLU A 212 14.24 6.93 1.98
C GLU A 212 15.58 6.24 2.25
N GLU A 213 15.63 5.32 3.23
CA GLU A 213 16.85 4.57 3.56
C GLU A 213 17.39 3.75 2.38
N TRP A 214 16.50 3.13 1.60
CA TRP A 214 16.88 2.18 0.54
C TRP A 214 17.01 2.81 -0.85
N GLN A 215 16.76 4.10 -0.97
CA GLN A 215 16.78 4.83 -2.24
C GLN A 215 18.12 4.68 -2.98
N LEU A 216 19.25 4.86 -2.27
CA LEU A 216 20.58 4.74 -2.83
C LEU A 216 20.94 3.31 -3.24
N ASP A 217 20.32 2.32 -2.62
CA ASP A 217 20.51 0.92 -2.97
C ASP A 217 19.68 0.50 -4.20
N GLY A 218 18.81 1.38 -4.70
CA GLY A 218 17.93 1.15 -5.84
C GLY A 218 16.81 0.15 -5.57
N ILE A 219 16.51 -0.11 -4.29
CA ILE A 219 15.38 -0.96 -3.88
C ILE A 219 14.12 -0.08 -3.78
N LYS A 220 13.00 -0.59 -4.27
CA LYS A 220 11.71 0.07 -4.08
C LYS A 220 10.92 -0.63 -2.97
N ILE A 221 10.29 0.16 -2.10
CA ILE A 221 9.35 -0.32 -1.11
C ILE A 221 8.07 0.48 -1.19
N ASN A 222 6.93 -0.19 -1.26
CA ASN A 222 5.62 0.44 -1.37
C ASN A 222 4.58 -0.29 -0.49
N CYS A 223 3.45 0.35 -0.26
CA CYS A 223 2.29 -0.31 0.33
C CYS A 223 1.02 -0.02 -0.46
N ILE A 224 0.17 -1.04 -0.56
CA ILE A 224 -1.18 -0.94 -1.14
C ILE A 224 -2.17 -0.65 -0.02
N ASN A 225 -3.05 0.30 -0.25
CA ASN A 225 -4.16 0.63 0.63
C ASN A 225 -5.49 0.19 0.01
N PRO A 226 -5.89 -1.07 0.17
CA PRO A 226 -7.17 -1.52 -0.36
C PRO A 226 -8.32 -0.94 0.48
N GLN A 227 -9.42 -0.61 -0.18
CA GLN A 227 -10.69 -0.39 0.48
C GLN A 227 -11.27 -1.73 0.97
N ARG A 228 -12.55 -1.73 1.36
CA ARG A 228 -13.24 -2.94 1.79
C ARG A 228 -13.19 -3.98 0.67
N THR A 229 -12.50 -5.08 0.89
CA THR A 229 -12.28 -6.12 -0.11
C THR A 229 -12.89 -7.43 0.36
N LYS A 230 -13.62 -8.12 -0.51
CA LYS A 230 -14.18 -9.46 -0.22
C LYS A 230 -13.05 -10.47 -0.07
N THR A 231 -12.81 -10.89 1.17
CA THR A 231 -11.77 -11.87 1.52
C THR A 231 -12.26 -12.75 2.67
N PRO A 232 -11.71 -13.97 2.86
CA PRO A 232 -12.05 -14.80 4.02
C PRO A 232 -11.84 -14.09 5.35
N MET A 233 -10.75 -13.32 5.51
CA MET A 233 -10.49 -12.53 6.70
C MET A 233 -11.62 -11.53 6.97
N ARG A 234 -12.12 -10.85 5.92
CA ARG A 234 -13.18 -9.88 6.09
C ARG A 234 -14.50 -10.56 6.47
N THR A 235 -14.87 -11.61 5.76
CA THR A 235 -16.10 -12.36 6.07
C THR A 235 -16.09 -12.92 7.49
N ALA A 236 -14.96 -13.45 7.95
CA ALA A 236 -14.83 -13.96 9.32
C ALA A 236 -15.03 -12.88 10.41
N ASN A 237 -14.69 -11.62 10.13
CA ASN A 237 -14.75 -10.53 11.10
C ASN A 237 -15.99 -9.64 10.99
N PHE A 238 -16.61 -9.57 9.81
CA PHE A 238 -17.72 -8.65 9.55
C PHE A 238 -19.02 -9.36 9.10
N GLY A 239 -18.96 -10.69 8.92
CA GLY A 239 -20.08 -11.46 8.40
C GLY A 239 -20.29 -11.28 6.90
N ILE A 240 -21.49 -11.59 6.44
CA ILE A 240 -21.90 -11.43 5.04
C ILE A 240 -22.29 -9.96 4.82
N GLU A 241 -21.64 -9.32 3.86
CA GLU A 241 -21.91 -7.92 3.46
C GLU A 241 -22.43 -7.89 2.01
N ASP A 242 -23.07 -6.80 1.63
CA ASP A 242 -23.48 -6.59 0.23
C ASP A 242 -22.24 -6.51 -0.68
N GLU A 243 -22.15 -7.47 -1.58
CA GLU A 243 -21.00 -7.60 -2.49
C GLU A 243 -20.75 -6.35 -3.35
N ARG A 244 -21.79 -5.57 -3.63
CA ARG A 244 -21.68 -4.30 -4.40
C ARG A 244 -20.89 -3.22 -3.66
N THR A 245 -20.73 -3.37 -2.33
CA THR A 245 -19.96 -2.45 -1.48
C THR A 245 -18.53 -2.89 -1.25
N LEU A 246 -18.14 -4.02 -1.83
CA LEU A 246 -16.83 -4.63 -1.65
C LEU A 246 -16.06 -4.70 -2.97
N LEU A 247 -14.77 -4.39 -2.92
CA LEU A 247 -13.86 -4.69 -4.02
C LEU A 247 -13.68 -6.21 -4.14
N LYS A 248 -13.49 -6.70 -5.34
CA LYS A 248 -13.03 -8.07 -5.58
C LYS A 248 -11.54 -8.17 -5.24
N SER A 249 -11.13 -9.26 -4.57
CA SER A 249 -9.72 -9.47 -4.24
C SER A 249 -8.84 -9.61 -5.49
N GLU A 250 -9.39 -10.14 -6.59
CA GLU A 250 -8.71 -10.23 -7.88
C GLU A 250 -8.36 -8.85 -8.45
N ASP A 251 -9.26 -7.86 -8.36
CA ASP A 251 -9.00 -6.51 -8.86
C ASP A 251 -7.89 -5.83 -8.05
N VAL A 252 -7.93 -5.97 -6.72
CA VAL A 252 -6.87 -5.48 -5.85
C VAL A 252 -5.53 -6.14 -6.17
N ALA A 253 -5.52 -7.47 -6.38
CA ALA A 253 -4.32 -8.21 -6.74
C ALA A 253 -3.76 -7.75 -8.10
N ARG A 254 -4.61 -7.55 -9.10
CA ARG A 254 -4.23 -7.08 -10.44
C ARG A 254 -3.57 -5.69 -10.36
N ILE A 255 -4.17 -4.76 -9.64
CA ILE A 255 -3.60 -3.42 -9.42
C ILE A 255 -2.27 -3.53 -8.68
N SER A 256 -2.20 -4.35 -7.63
CA SER A 256 -0.96 -4.55 -6.86
C SER A 256 0.19 -5.09 -7.73
N LEU A 257 -0.08 -6.02 -8.66
CA LEU A 257 0.92 -6.53 -9.59
C LEU A 257 1.39 -5.48 -10.60
N LYS A 258 0.54 -4.51 -10.93
CA LYS A 258 0.94 -3.38 -11.80
C LYS A 258 1.92 -2.43 -11.10
N THR A 259 1.97 -2.40 -9.77
CA THR A 259 2.91 -1.56 -9.01
C THR A 259 4.31 -2.18 -8.91
N LEU A 260 4.45 -3.49 -9.10
CA LEU A 260 5.74 -4.18 -9.19
C LEU A 260 6.41 -3.90 -10.53
#